data_ef3f4ac7130152442740a6b53e980ddd
#
_entry.id   ef3f4ac7130152442740a6b53e980ddd
#
_cell.length_a   1.000
_cell.length_b   1.000
_cell.length_c   1.000
_cell.angle_alpha   90.00
_cell.angle_beta   90.00
_cell.angle_gamma   90.00
#
_symmetry.space_group_name_H-M   'P 1'
#
loop_
_entity.id
_entity.type
_entity.pdbx_description
1 polymer ?
#
loop_
_entity_poly.entity_id
_entity_poly.type
_entity_poly.pdbx_seq_one_letter_code
_entity_poly.pdbx_strand_id
1 'polypeptide(L)'
;MFLSNYLLTKILAIFFLVALIIFIILYVVTDKIYKGIYGRRFDKTFLHFFTHEDFEGLKIDPFEFKTNNDNTLKGNIYFYEKEEYRGLVVVSHGLGVGHLQYTNEINHFAELGFKVLAFDNTGCATSEGEEINGLPQGIIDLKSCLEYIKTREDLKNYKKVMFGHSWGGYSTLNVLPFTSKEDNIICAVTMGAPYNSSEITYEMLKTFSKAFSFTGPFISMIEKAKFGPLAKMNTLSTLANIDVDVLLVHGTDDDIVNYTSNFKFVEDRLVKDNVKFLTVENKRHRPNISDEATKYDILVNDDIKNLKAKNASKEELKEYHDQIDYNKLVEFDVDVMNKIDEFILNHFE
;
A
#
# COMPACT_ATOMS: atom_id res chain seq x y z
N MET A 1 -19.24 -7.27 -59.44
CA MET A 1 -19.53 -7.76 -58.08
C MET A 1 -18.34 -8.53 -57.44
N PHE A 2 -17.75 -9.55 -58.06
CA PHE A 2 -16.59 -10.31 -57.52
C PHE A 2 -15.31 -9.47 -57.29
N LEU A 3 -14.94 -8.60 -58.23
CA LEU A 3 -13.76 -7.75 -58.09
C LEU A 3 -13.92 -6.70 -56.95
N SER A 4 -15.13 -6.20 -56.72
CA SER A 4 -15.47 -5.26 -55.62
C SER A 4 -15.32 -5.91 -54.27
N ASN A 5 -15.79 -7.16 -54.11
CA ASN A 5 -15.67 -7.92 -52.86
C ASN A 5 -14.20 -8.25 -52.54
N TYR A 6 -13.40 -8.62 -53.54
CA TYR A 6 -11.97 -8.90 -53.36
C TYR A 6 -11.16 -7.70 -52.91
N LEU A 7 -11.45 -6.51 -53.53
CA LEU A 7 -10.80 -5.26 -53.16
C LEU A 7 -11.18 -4.85 -51.74
N LEU A 8 -12.47 -4.96 -51.37
CA LEU A 8 -12.96 -4.67 -50.03
C LEU A 8 -12.29 -5.58 -48.98
N THR A 9 -12.17 -6.88 -49.23
CA THR A 9 -11.52 -7.84 -48.34
C THR A 9 -10.05 -7.45 -48.10
N LYS A 10 -9.32 -7.05 -49.13
CA LYS A 10 -7.92 -6.58 -48.97
C LYS A 10 -7.83 -5.30 -48.15
N ILE A 11 -8.70 -4.33 -48.38
CA ILE A 11 -8.74 -3.09 -47.60
C ILE A 11 -9.00 -3.40 -46.11
N LEU A 12 -9.98 -4.25 -45.82
CA LEU A 12 -10.28 -4.70 -44.44
C LEU A 12 -9.09 -5.43 -43.81
N ALA A 13 -8.44 -6.32 -44.54
CA ALA A 13 -7.25 -7.04 -44.05
C ALA A 13 -6.11 -6.10 -43.69
N ILE A 14 -5.85 -5.11 -44.56
CA ILE A 14 -4.83 -4.07 -44.29
C ILE A 14 -5.21 -3.24 -43.09
N PHE A 15 -6.49 -2.83 -42.96
CA PHE A 15 -6.98 -2.07 -41.82
C PHE A 15 -6.80 -2.86 -40.49
N PHE A 16 -7.17 -4.15 -40.46
CA PHE A 16 -6.98 -4.99 -39.30
C PHE A 16 -5.50 -5.19 -38.97
N LEU A 17 -4.63 -5.36 -39.94
CA LEU A 17 -3.19 -5.46 -39.74
C LEU A 17 -2.62 -4.19 -39.10
N VAL A 18 -2.98 -3.01 -39.64
CA VAL A 18 -2.55 -1.72 -39.09
C VAL A 18 -3.06 -1.53 -37.66
N ALA A 19 -4.34 -1.84 -37.42
CA ALA A 19 -4.92 -1.75 -36.09
C ALA A 19 -4.21 -2.69 -35.08
N LEU A 20 -3.88 -3.91 -35.49
CA LEU A 20 -3.11 -4.86 -34.68
C LEU A 20 -1.70 -4.35 -34.37
N ILE A 21 -1.01 -3.77 -35.35
CA ILE A 21 0.31 -3.18 -35.15
C ILE A 21 0.24 -2.03 -34.14
N ILE A 22 -0.73 -1.13 -34.28
CA ILE A 22 -0.94 -0.01 -33.34
C ILE A 22 -1.23 -0.55 -31.94
N PHE A 23 -2.10 -1.54 -31.81
CA PHE A 23 -2.41 -2.19 -30.52
C PHE A 23 -1.16 -2.76 -29.87
N ILE A 24 -0.33 -3.49 -30.61
CA ILE A 24 0.92 -4.07 -30.09
C ILE A 24 1.88 -2.96 -29.64
N ILE A 25 2.03 -1.89 -30.44
CA ILE A 25 2.87 -0.76 -30.06
C ILE A 25 2.41 -0.12 -28.75
N LEU A 26 1.12 0.17 -28.63
CA LEU A 26 0.54 0.77 -27.41
C LEU A 26 0.70 -0.14 -26.20
N TYR A 27 0.50 -1.45 -26.36
CA TYR A 27 0.73 -2.43 -25.32
C TYR A 27 2.19 -2.44 -24.85
N VAL A 28 3.15 -2.52 -25.78
CA VAL A 28 4.59 -2.54 -25.47
C VAL A 28 5.04 -1.23 -24.81
N VAL A 29 4.52 -0.10 -25.27
CA VAL A 29 4.81 1.21 -24.66
C VAL A 29 4.27 1.25 -23.24
N THR A 30 3.02 0.80 -23.03
CA THR A 30 2.42 0.75 -21.69
C THR A 30 3.17 -0.21 -20.76
N ASP A 31 3.60 -1.38 -21.23
CA ASP A 31 4.40 -2.34 -20.45
C ASP A 31 5.73 -1.72 -20.00
N LYS A 32 6.41 -0.99 -20.87
CA LYS A 32 7.63 -0.25 -20.51
C LYS A 32 7.38 0.81 -19.45
N ILE A 33 6.28 1.55 -19.56
CA ILE A 33 5.88 2.55 -18.57
C ILE A 33 5.54 1.88 -17.23
N TYR A 34 4.77 0.81 -17.26
CA TYR A 34 4.43 0.01 -16.08
C TYR A 34 5.69 -0.52 -15.36
N LYS A 35 6.63 -1.06 -16.12
CA LYS A 35 7.94 -1.48 -15.61
C LYS A 35 8.77 -0.31 -15.06
N GLY A 36 8.63 0.87 -15.61
CA GLY A 36 9.25 2.10 -15.09
C GLY A 36 8.76 2.45 -13.68
N ILE A 37 7.51 2.10 -13.34
CA ILE A 37 6.93 2.30 -12.01
C ILE A 37 7.29 1.14 -11.07
N TYR A 38 7.01 -0.10 -11.47
CA TYR A 38 7.02 -1.28 -10.61
C TYR A 38 8.17 -2.25 -10.85
N GLY A 39 8.88 -2.12 -11.99
CA GLY A 39 9.98 -3.00 -12.39
C GLY A 39 11.33 -2.58 -11.79
N ARG A 40 11.33 -2.20 -10.52
CA ARG A 40 12.53 -1.82 -9.78
C ARG A 40 12.34 -2.06 -8.29
N ARG A 41 13.46 -2.20 -7.60
CA ARG A 41 13.48 -2.19 -6.12
C ARG A 41 13.28 -0.77 -5.60
N PHE A 42 12.73 -0.69 -4.40
CA PHE A 42 12.66 0.55 -3.62
C PHE A 42 13.56 0.43 -2.40
N ASP A 43 14.85 0.68 -2.62
CA ASP A 43 15.86 0.73 -1.57
C ASP A 43 16.16 2.21 -1.27
N LYS A 44 15.58 2.75 -0.22
CA LYS A 44 15.84 4.13 0.20
C LYS A 44 17.00 4.16 1.18
N THR A 45 18.20 4.30 0.64
CA THR A 45 19.44 4.37 1.43
C THR A 45 19.71 5.73 2.07
N PHE A 46 18.92 6.77 1.75
CA PHE A 46 19.20 8.15 2.18
C PHE A 46 18.22 8.67 3.24
N LEU A 47 17.09 8.02 3.45
CA LEU A 47 16.12 8.48 4.42
C LEU A 47 16.47 7.92 5.79
N HIS A 48 16.54 8.78 6.77
CA HIS A 48 16.49 8.39 8.17
C HIS A 48 15.05 7.99 8.49
N PHE A 49 14.88 6.84 9.14
CA PHE A 49 13.61 6.42 9.73
C PHE A 49 13.87 6.13 11.20
N PHE A 50 12.85 6.32 12.03
CA PHE A 50 12.90 5.80 13.38
C PHE A 50 13.10 4.29 13.35
N THR A 51 13.87 3.82 14.31
CA THR A 51 14.07 2.41 14.60
C THR A 51 13.55 2.12 16.01
N HIS A 52 13.59 0.88 16.43
CA HIS A 52 13.23 0.55 17.82
C HIS A 52 14.14 1.22 18.86
N GLU A 53 15.37 1.59 18.47
CA GLU A 53 16.36 2.24 19.37
C GLU A 53 15.97 3.69 19.71
N ASP A 54 15.11 4.32 18.90
CA ASP A 54 14.60 5.66 19.14
C ASP A 54 13.47 5.69 20.18
N PHE A 55 12.97 4.52 20.61
CA PHE A 55 11.89 4.37 21.59
C PHE A 55 12.37 3.56 22.80
N GLU A 56 12.52 4.21 23.93
CA GLU A 56 13.06 3.59 25.15
C GLU A 56 12.27 2.34 25.58
N GLY A 57 12.94 1.20 25.59
CA GLY A 57 12.35 -0.08 25.99
C GLY A 57 11.59 -0.84 24.91
N LEU A 58 11.44 -0.29 23.70
CA LEU A 58 10.87 -1.01 22.56
C LEU A 58 11.86 -2.09 22.09
N LYS A 59 11.41 -3.34 22.08
CA LYS A 59 12.21 -4.50 21.64
C LYS A 59 11.76 -5.02 20.30
N ILE A 60 12.65 -5.75 19.64
CA ILE A 60 12.37 -6.44 18.38
C ILE A 60 12.73 -7.93 18.49
N ASP A 61 11.96 -8.75 17.78
CA ASP A 61 12.28 -10.14 17.43
C ASP A 61 12.32 -10.21 15.89
N PRO A 62 13.53 -10.25 15.28
CA PRO A 62 13.66 -10.32 13.82
C PRO A 62 13.13 -11.64 13.29
N PHE A 63 12.48 -11.61 12.14
CA PHE A 63 12.01 -12.81 11.46
C PHE A 63 12.18 -12.71 9.94
N GLU A 64 12.13 -13.87 9.31
CA GLU A 64 12.06 -13.99 7.86
C GLU A 64 11.11 -15.13 7.47
N PHE A 65 10.53 -15.02 6.29
CA PHE A 65 9.67 -16.05 5.72
C PHE A 65 9.76 -16.06 4.20
N LYS A 66 9.37 -17.18 3.59
CA LYS A 66 9.34 -17.34 2.14
C LYS A 66 7.97 -17.03 1.56
N THR A 67 7.95 -16.32 0.44
CA THR A 67 6.78 -16.21 -0.41
C THR A 67 6.63 -17.43 -1.31
N ASN A 68 5.48 -17.57 -1.96
CA ASN A 68 5.26 -18.64 -2.96
C ASN A 68 6.22 -18.57 -4.16
N ASN A 69 6.88 -17.43 -4.37
CA ASN A 69 7.87 -17.22 -5.43
C ASN A 69 9.32 -17.38 -4.92
N ASP A 70 9.51 -18.03 -3.78
CA ASP A 70 10.79 -18.27 -3.10
C ASP A 70 11.56 -17.02 -2.64
N ASN A 71 11.02 -15.80 -2.79
CA ASN A 71 11.62 -14.62 -2.20
C ASN A 71 11.55 -14.69 -0.66
N THR A 72 12.67 -14.38 -0.01
CA THR A 72 12.72 -14.23 1.45
C THR A 72 12.29 -12.81 1.82
N LEU A 73 11.20 -12.67 2.57
CA LEU A 73 10.77 -11.40 3.14
C LEU A 73 11.23 -11.32 4.60
N LYS A 74 11.62 -10.10 5.00
CA LYS A 74 12.19 -9.82 6.32
C LYS A 74 11.38 -8.78 7.06
N GLY A 75 11.33 -8.92 8.38
CA GLY A 75 10.63 -7.99 9.24
C GLY A 75 10.99 -8.17 10.71
N ASN A 76 10.28 -7.45 11.55
CA ASN A 76 10.45 -7.51 13.00
C ASN A 76 9.08 -7.61 13.68
N ILE A 77 9.07 -8.31 14.81
CA ILE A 77 7.99 -8.24 15.80
C ILE A 77 8.45 -7.24 16.85
N TYR A 78 7.69 -6.18 17.03
CA TYR A 78 7.95 -5.10 17.98
C TYR A 78 7.08 -5.29 19.22
N PHE A 79 7.65 -5.04 20.40
CA PHE A 79 6.91 -5.17 21.66
C PHE A 79 7.63 -4.47 22.82
N TYR A 80 6.86 -4.03 23.78
CA TYR A 80 7.35 -3.75 25.13
C TYR A 80 7.17 -5.01 25.99
N GLU A 81 8.13 -5.35 26.84
CA GLU A 81 7.99 -6.53 27.71
C GLU A 81 6.78 -6.40 28.63
N LYS A 82 5.88 -7.39 28.55
CA LYS A 82 4.66 -7.52 29.34
C LYS A 82 4.42 -9.00 29.66
N GLU A 83 3.71 -9.29 30.75
CA GLU A 83 3.29 -10.65 31.08
C GLU A 83 2.28 -11.20 30.05
N GLU A 84 1.35 -10.33 29.62
CA GLU A 84 0.34 -10.66 28.60
C GLU A 84 0.21 -9.54 27.56
N TYR A 85 -0.03 -9.94 26.32
CA TYR A 85 -0.29 -9.03 25.22
C TYR A 85 -1.77 -9.11 24.81
N ARG A 86 -2.34 -7.97 24.46
CA ARG A 86 -3.73 -7.88 23.97
C ARG A 86 -3.97 -8.72 22.73
N GLY A 87 -3.02 -8.71 21.80
CA GLY A 87 -3.13 -9.38 20.51
C GLY A 87 -1.93 -9.09 19.62
N LEU A 88 -2.10 -9.29 18.33
CA LEU A 88 -1.09 -9.04 17.30
C LEU A 88 -1.61 -8.03 16.29
N VAL A 89 -0.92 -6.91 16.10
CA VAL A 89 -1.16 -6.00 14.97
C VAL A 89 -0.22 -6.38 13.84
N VAL A 90 -0.75 -6.61 12.64
CA VAL A 90 0.04 -6.86 11.43
C VAL A 90 0.02 -5.61 10.57
N VAL A 91 1.19 -4.98 10.41
CA VAL A 91 1.35 -3.69 9.70
C VAL A 91 1.84 -3.92 8.28
N SER A 92 1.08 -3.43 7.32
CA SER A 92 1.42 -3.40 5.89
C SER A 92 1.80 -2.00 5.44
N HIS A 93 3.03 -1.84 4.95
CA HIS A 93 3.58 -0.54 4.53
C HIS A 93 3.10 -0.09 3.13
N GLY A 94 3.18 1.23 2.87
CA GLY A 94 2.89 1.84 1.59
C GLY A 94 3.97 1.61 0.52
N LEU A 95 3.69 2.05 -0.71
CA LEU A 95 4.58 1.91 -1.85
C LEU A 95 5.85 2.76 -1.68
N GLY A 96 6.98 2.19 -2.06
CA GLY A 96 8.25 2.92 -2.19
C GLY A 96 9.06 3.08 -0.92
N VAL A 97 8.72 2.36 0.15
CA VAL A 97 9.44 2.34 1.44
C VAL A 97 9.41 0.93 2.03
N GLY A 98 10.01 0.76 3.18
CA GLY A 98 9.87 -0.44 4.01
C GLY A 98 9.00 -0.16 5.23
N HIS A 99 8.92 -1.14 6.12
CA HIS A 99 8.14 -1.05 7.35
C HIS A 99 8.68 0.01 8.34
N LEU A 100 9.96 0.36 8.29
CA LEU A 100 10.55 1.36 9.18
C LEU A 100 9.92 2.77 9.03
N GLN A 101 9.30 3.07 7.89
CA GLN A 101 8.55 4.33 7.75
C GLN A 101 7.35 4.43 8.71
N TYR A 102 6.92 3.29 9.25
CA TYR A 102 5.75 3.16 10.12
C TYR A 102 6.15 2.88 11.57
N THR A 103 7.43 3.09 11.94
CA THR A 103 7.90 2.79 13.31
C THR A 103 7.14 3.60 14.37
N ASN A 104 6.65 4.80 14.04
CA ASN A 104 5.83 5.59 14.96
C ASN A 104 4.46 4.92 15.22
N GLU A 105 3.76 4.47 14.18
CA GLU A 105 2.51 3.71 14.31
C GLU A 105 2.74 2.36 14.99
N ILE A 106 3.86 1.69 14.68
CA ILE A 106 4.29 0.44 15.30
C ILE A 106 4.51 0.64 16.80
N ASN A 107 5.25 1.70 17.18
CA ASN A 107 5.46 2.04 18.58
C ASN A 107 4.14 2.32 19.31
N HIS A 108 3.27 3.12 18.72
CA HIS A 108 1.96 3.44 19.27
C HIS A 108 1.15 2.18 19.62
N PHE A 109 1.04 1.22 18.69
CA PHE A 109 0.33 -0.02 18.96
C PHE A 109 1.04 -0.90 20.00
N ALA A 110 2.38 -0.88 20.03
CA ALA A 110 3.14 -1.59 21.07
C ALA A 110 2.90 -1.00 22.47
N GLU A 111 2.81 0.33 22.60
CA GLU A 111 2.45 1.04 23.84
C GLU A 111 1.03 0.65 24.31
N LEU A 112 0.07 0.48 23.39
CA LEU A 112 -1.27 0.00 23.69
C LEU A 112 -1.30 -1.47 24.17
N GLY A 113 -0.17 -2.17 24.14
CA GLY A 113 -0.02 -3.53 24.68
C GLY A 113 -0.14 -4.64 23.65
N PHE A 114 -0.02 -4.33 22.37
CA PHE A 114 0.04 -5.33 21.31
C PHE A 114 1.48 -5.79 21.06
N LYS A 115 1.64 -7.01 20.55
CA LYS A 115 2.78 -7.30 19.67
C LYS A 115 2.48 -6.74 18.30
N VAL A 116 3.49 -6.18 17.62
CA VAL A 116 3.30 -5.58 16.29
C VAL A 116 4.26 -6.23 15.31
N LEU A 117 3.72 -6.95 14.34
CA LEU A 117 4.48 -7.57 13.28
C LEU A 117 4.47 -6.67 12.06
N ALA A 118 5.66 -6.31 11.57
CA ALA A 118 5.82 -5.52 10.36
C ALA A 118 6.96 -6.09 9.52
N PHE A 119 6.80 -6.10 8.20
CA PHE A 119 7.77 -6.65 7.26
C PHE A 119 7.87 -5.80 6.00
N ASP A 120 8.97 -5.99 5.26
CA ASP A 120 9.17 -5.36 3.96
C ASP A 120 8.62 -6.26 2.86
N ASN A 121 7.79 -5.70 1.97
CA ASN A 121 7.25 -6.43 0.81
C ASN A 121 8.36 -6.78 -0.21
N THR A 122 8.06 -7.70 -1.11
CA THR A 122 8.92 -8.08 -2.25
C THR A 122 9.47 -6.83 -2.97
N GLY A 123 10.78 -6.79 -3.18
CA GLY A 123 11.46 -5.67 -3.85
C GLY A 123 11.54 -4.38 -3.03
N CYS A 124 11.32 -4.44 -1.71
CA CYS A 124 11.41 -3.29 -0.81
C CYS A 124 12.46 -3.51 0.28
N ALA A 125 13.19 -2.46 0.60
CA ALA A 125 14.14 -2.36 1.71
C ALA A 125 14.99 -3.64 1.93
N THR A 126 14.78 -4.37 3.04
CA THR A 126 15.62 -5.53 3.40
C THR A 126 15.17 -6.86 2.80
N SER A 127 13.96 -6.92 2.21
CA SER A 127 13.41 -8.12 1.58
C SER A 127 14.00 -8.39 0.20
N GLU A 128 13.96 -9.66 -0.22
CA GLU A 128 14.38 -10.07 -1.56
C GLU A 128 13.37 -9.64 -2.64
N GLY A 129 13.74 -9.84 -3.90
CA GLY A 129 12.98 -9.51 -5.10
C GLY A 129 13.65 -8.41 -5.91
N GLU A 130 13.77 -8.61 -7.21
CA GLU A 130 14.41 -7.66 -8.13
C GLU A 130 13.50 -6.44 -8.41
N GLU A 131 12.20 -6.59 -8.21
CA GLU A 131 11.19 -5.58 -8.49
C GLU A 131 9.94 -5.75 -7.61
N ILE A 132 9.14 -4.70 -7.48
CA ILE A 132 7.86 -4.72 -6.73
C ILE A 132 6.78 -5.50 -7.50
N ASN A 133 6.87 -5.61 -8.82
CA ASN A 133 5.91 -6.25 -9.72
C ASN A 133 4.57 -5.52 -9.95
N GLY A 134 4.04 -4.81 -8.96
CA GLY A 134 2.75 -4.12 -8.98
C GLY A 134 1.99 -4.24 -7.66
N LEU A 135 0.88 -3.51 -7.51
CA LEU A 135 0.15 -3.50 -6.23
C LEU A 135 -0.37 -4.88 -5.78
N PRO A 136 -0.84 -5.78 -6.67
CA PRO A 136 -1.30 -7.10 -6.24
C PRO A 136 -0.21 -7.98 -5.61
N GLN A 137 1.08 -7.65 -5.79
CA GLN A 137 2.17 -8.33 -5.09
C GLN A 137 2.03 -8.24 -3.57
N GLY A 138 1.60 -7.10 -3.04
CA GLY A 138 1.39 -6.95 -1.60
C GLY A 138 0.32 -7.87 -1.02
N ILE A 139 -0.69 -8.29 -1.81
CA ILE A 139 -1.66 -9.32 -1.40
C ILE A 139 -0.97 -10.68 -1.24
N ILE A 140 -0.08 -11.03 -2.19
CA ILE A 140 0.69 -12.28 -2.18
C ILE A 140 1.61 -12.32 -0.96
N ASP A 141 2.33 -11.24 -0.73
CA ASP A 141 3.29 -11.10 0.36
C ASP A 141 2.59 -11.18 1.73
N LEU A 142 1.49 -10.43 1.89
CA LEU A 142 0.72 -10.43 3.13
C LEU A 142 0.05 -11.79 3.40
N LYS A 143 -0.43 -12.47 2.36
CA LYS A 143 -0.93 -13.84 2.49
C LYS A 143 0.17 -14.79 2.97
N SER A 144 1.37 -14.70 2.40
CA SER A 144 2.52 -15.51 2.84
C SER A 144 2.92 -15.20 4.29
N CYS A 145 2.82 -13.93 4.70
CA CYS A 145 3.02 -13.53 6.10
C CYS A 145 1.97 -14.18 7.04
N LEU A 146 0.71 -14.19 6.67
CA LEU A 146 -0.35 -14.84 7.46
C LEU A 146 -0.11 -16.36 7.60
N GLU A 147 0.32 -17.02 6.52
CA GLU A 147 0.70 -18.43 6.59
C GLU A 147 1.93 -18.65 7.50
N TYR A 148 2.93 -17.74 7.46
CA TYR A 148 4.05 -17.80 8.39
C TYR A 148 3.60 -17.65 9.84
N ILE A 149 2.70 -16.72 10.15
CA ILE A 149 2.17 -16.53 11.51
C ILE A 149 1.52 -17.81 12.03
N LYS A 150 0.85 -18.60 11.20
CA LYS A 150 0.26 -19.90 11.58
C LYS A 150 1.32 -20.93 12.04
N THR A 151 2.55 -20.81 11.55
CA THR A 151 3.66 -21.69 11.94
C THR A 151 4.33 -21.28 13.24
N ARG A 152 4.09 -20.07 13.75
CA ARG A 152 4.68 -19.51 14.96
C ARG A 152 3.78 -19.82 16.18
N GLU A 153 4.22 -20.74 17.04
CA GLU A 153 3.49 -21.14 18.25
C GLU A 153 3.18 -19.98 19.19
N ASP A 154 4.06 -18.97 19.22
CA ASP A 154 3.97 -17.77 20.05
C ASP A 154 3.10 -16.65 19.45
N LEU A 155 2.61 -16.82 18.21
CA LEU A 155 1.82 -15.79 17.50
C LEU A 155 0.46 -16.30 17.00
N LYS A 156 0.37 -17.58 16.61
CA LYS A 156 -0.79 -18.11 15.87
C LYS A 156 -2.12 -17.91 16.58
N ASN A 157 -2.13 -17.97 17.91
CA ASN A 157 -3.34 -17.93 18.72
C ASN A 157 -3.82 -16.50 19.05
N TYR A 158 -3.01 -15.46 18.79
CA TYR A 158 -3.46 -14.09 19.06
C TYR A 158 -4.64 -13.70 18.16
N LYS A 159 -5.57 -12.94 18.74
CA LYS A 159 -6.47 -12.10 17.95
C LYS A 159 -5.64 -11.12 17.14
N LYS A 160 -5.93 -10.99 15.85
CA LYS A 160 -5.14 -10.16 14.92
C LYS A 160 -5.92 -8.94 14.46
N VAL A 161 -5.25 -7.81 14.49
CA VAL A 161 -5.66 -6.56 13.85
C VAL A 161 -4.80 -6.40 12.60
N MET A 162 -5.42 -6.18 11.45
CA MET A 162 -4.71 -5.85 10.23
C MET A 162 -4.67 -4.34 10.07
N PHE A 163 -3.48 -3.75 9.91
CA PHE A 163 -3.32 -2.32 9.71
C PHE A 163 -2.54 -2.05 8.43
N GLY A 164 -3.04 -1.17 7.57
CA GLY A 164 -2.37 -0.86 6.32
C GLY A 164 -2.59 0.56 5.84
N HIS A 165 -1.55 1.14 5.24
CA HIS A 165 -1.60 2.45 4.63
C HIS A 165 -1.31 2.39 3.14
N SER A 166 -2.06 3.13 2.32
CA SER A 166 -1.81 3.24 0.87
C SER A 166 -1.79 1.85 0.20
N TRP A 167 -0.68 1.45 -0.45
CA TRP A 167 -0.48 0.10 -0.97
C TRP A 167 -0.73 -0.98 0.09
N GLY A 168 -0.24 -0.78 1.32
CA GLY A 168 -0.51 -1.67 2.44
C GLY A 168 -1.99 -1.75 2.78
N GLY A 169 -2.72 -0.64 2.68
CA GLY A 169 -4.18 -0.60 2.86
C GLY A 169 -4.91 -1.41 1.79
N TYR A 170 -4.52 -1.27 0.52
CA TYR A 170 -5.02 -2.11 -0.58
C TYR A 170 -4.75 -3.60 -0.33
N SER A 171 -3.54 -3.93 0.11
CA SER A 171 -3.14 -5.31 0.39
C SER A 171 -3.92 -5.89 1.57
N THR A 172 -4.07 -5.10 2.66
CA THR A 172 -4.83 -5.46 3.86
C THR A 172 -6.29 -5.78 3.54
N LEU A 173 -6.98 -4.95 2.75
CA LEU A 173 -8.35 -5.24 2.35
C LEU A 173 -8.43 -6.50 1.49
N ASN A 174 -7.62 -6.56 0.45
CA ASN A 174 -7.76 -7.57 -0.58
C ASN A 174 -7.14 -8.93 -0.22
N VAL A 175 -6.45 -9.07 0.92
CA VAL A 175 -6.06 -10.37 1.47
C VAL A 175 -7.20 -11.05 2.25
N LEU A 176 -8.15 -10.28 2.82
CA LEU A 176 -9.21 -10.79 3.70
C LEU A 176 -10.07 -11.90 3.07
N PRO A 177 -10.43 -11.86 1.77
CA PRO A 177 -11.17 -12.98 1.14
C PRO A 177 -10.41 -14.31 1.10
N PHE A 178 -9.10 -14.30 1.35
CA PHE A 178 -8.24 -15.49 1.38
C PHE A 178 -7.98 -15.99 2.80
N THR A 179 -8.57 -15.36 3.79
CA THR A 179 -8.44 -15.73 5.20
C THR A 179 -9.61 -16.59 5.67
N SER A 180 -9.43 -17.27 6.79
CA SER A 180 -10.42 -18.11 7.42
C SER A 180 -10.57 -17.72 8.91
N LYS A 181 -11.51 -18.34 9.62
CA LYS A 181 -11.64 -18.14 11.06
C LYS A 181 -10.40 -18.56 11.85
N GLU A 182 -9.60 -19.49 11.32
CA GLU A 182 -8.35 -19.93 11.93
C GLU A 182 -7.26 -18.84 11.92
N ASP A 183 -7.35 -17.89 11.00
CA ASP A 183 -6.45 -16.74 10.99
C ASP A 183 -6.69 -15.80 12.17
N ASN A 184 -7.85 -15.89 12.81
CA ASN A 184 -8.24 -15.12 14.01
C ASN A 184 -8.10 -13.59 13.79
N ILE A 185 -8.44 -13.12 12.58
CA ILE A 185 -8.48 -11.69 12.23
C ILE A 185 -9.82 -11.14 12.72
N ILE A 186 -9.77 -10.23 13.68
CA ILE A 186 -10.97 -9.66 14.30
C ILE A 186 -11.39 -8.32 13.67
N CYS A 187 -10.44 -7.51 13.26
CA CYS A 187 -10.72 -6.27 12.56
C CYS A 187 -9.55 -5.85 11.65
N ALA A 188 -9.85 -4.91 10.76
CA ALA A 188 -8.85 -4.28 9.89
C ALA A 188 -9.03 -2.76 9.87
N VAL A 189 -7.94 -2.02 9.85
CA VAL A 189 -7.90 -0.57 9.68
C VAL A 189 -7.06 -0.24 8.45
N THR A 190 -7.59 0.59 7.56
CA THR A 190 -6.83 1.04 6.39
C THR A 190 -6.89 2.54 6.22
N MET A 191 -5.76 3.13 5.84
CA MET A 191 -5.63 4.57 5.61
C MET A 191 -5.21 4.84 4.17
N GLY A 192 -5.89 5.75 3.47
CA GLY A 192 -5.53 6.17 2.12
C GLY A 192 -5.44 5.01 1.12
N ALA A 193 -6.24 3.96 1.29
CA ALA A 193 -6.19 2.77 0.45
C ALA A 193 -6.77 3.03 -0.95
N PRO A 194 -6.08 2.67 -2.06
CA PRO A 194 -6.64 2.74 -3.39
C PRO A 194 -7.75 1.72 -3.60
N TYR A 195 -8.74 2.12 -4.37
CA TYR A 195 -9.89 1.27 -4.73
C TYR A 195 -9.49 0.03 -5.52
N ASN A 196 -8.61 0.20 -6.52
CA ASN A 196 -8.22 -0.84 -7.47
C ASN A 196 -6.81 -0.57 -7.99
N SER A 197 -6.02 -1.63 -8.21
CA SER A 197 -4.62 -1.52 -8.65
C SER A 197 -4.47 -0.85 -10.01
N SER A 198 -5.20 -1.32 -11.02
CA SER A 198 -5.04 -0.79 -12.37
C SER A 198 -5.56 0.64 -12.50
N GLU A 199 -6.57 1.01 -11.73
CA GLU A 199 -7.13 2.37 -11.73
C GLU A 199 -6.17 3.37 -11.09
N ILE A 200 -5.64 3.07 -9.92
CA ILE A 200 -4.66 3.97 -9.27
C ILE A 200 -3.39 4.12 -10.13
N THR A 201 -2.90 3.04 -10.75
CA THR A 201 -1.77 3.10 -11.68
C THR A 201 -2.08 4.02 -12.87
N TYR A 202 -3.28 3.92 -13.41
CA TYR A 202 -3.75 4.79 -14.49
C TYR A 202 -3.89 6.25 -14.06
N GLU A 203 -4.47 6.50 -12.88
CA GLU A 203 -4.58 7.85 -12.30
C GLU A 203 -3.21 8.49 -12.09
N MET A 204 -2.27 7.75 -11.51
CA MET A 204 -0.88 8.21 -11.34
C MET A 204 -0.26 8.63 -12.68
N LEU A 205 -0.38 7.82 -13.72
CA LEU A 205 0.15 8.15 -15.04
C LEU A 205 -0.50 9.38 -15.66
N LYS A 206 -1.82 9.51 -15.53
CA LYS A 206 -2.58 10.67 -16.03
C LYS A 206 -2.19 11.97 -15.34
N THR A 207 -1.76 11.90 -14.08
CA THR A 207 -1.26 13.05 -13.32
C THR A 207 0.06 13.56 -13.91
N PHE A 208 0.94 12.67 -14.40
CA PHE A 208 2.17 13.08 -15.09
C PHE A 208 1.88 13.71 -16.46
N SER A 209 0.95 13.15 -17.25
CA SER A 209 0.54 13.72 -18.52
C SER A 209 -0.78 13.12 -19.04
N LYS A 210 -1.67 13.98 -19.52
CA LYS A 210 -2.88 13.56 -20.25
C LYS A 210 -2.59 12.67 -21.46
N ALA A 211 -1.37 12.74 -22.01
CA ALA A 211 -0.95 11.88 -23.12
C ALA A 211 -1.00 10.39 -22.75
N PHE A 212 -0.92 10.01 -21.47
CA PHE A 212 -1.04 8.63 -21.00
C PHE A 212 -2.48 8.11 -20.88
N SER A 213 -3.49 8.87 -21.30
CA SER A 213 -4.90 8.46 -21.22
C SER A 213 -5.22 7.16 -21.98
N PHE A 214 -4.40 6.73 -22.93
CA PHE A 214 -4.58 5.47 -23.65
C PHE A 214 -4.14 4.22 -22.83
N THR A 215 -3.39 4.39 -21.74
CA THR A 215 -2.74 3.27 -21.03
C THR A 215 -3.69 2.40 -20.21
N GLY A 216 -4.83 2.95 -19.76
CA GLY A 216 -5.74 2.26 -18.82
C GLY A 216 -6.11 0.83 -19.22
N PRO A 217 -6.65 0.55 -20.43
CA PRO A 217 -6.97 -0.81 -20.84
C PRO A 217 -5.75 -1.74 -20.87
N PHE A 218 -4.58 -1.23 -21.26
CA PHE A 218 -3.35 -2.01 -21.34
C PHE A 218 -2.78 -2.32 -19.95
N ILE A 219 -2.88 -1.39 -18.97
CA ILE A 219 -2.49 -1.65 -17.57
C ILE A 219 -3.29 -2.83 -17.03
N SER A 220 -4.62 -2.83 -17.19
CA SER A 220 -5.46 -3.94 -16.76
C SER A 220 -5.09 -5.26 -17.43
N MET A 221 -4.70 -5.24 -18.70
CA MET A 221 -4.22 -6.43 -19.42
C MET A 221 -2.88 -6.93 -18.87
N ILE A 222 -1.93 -6.04 -18.59
CA ILE A 222 -0.61 -6.35 -18.04
C ILE A 222 -0.78 -6.97 -16.64
N GLU A 223 -1.54 -6.32 -15.76
CA GLU A 223 -1.79 -6.84 -14.42
C GLU A 223 -2.51 -8.19 -14.44
N LYS A 224 -3.50 -8.35 -15.32
CA LYS A 224 -4.18 -9.65 -15.49
C LYS A 224 -3.23 -10.76 -15.95
N ALA A 225 -2.28 -10.44 -16.82
CA ALA A 225 -1.26 -11.39 -17.27
C ALA A 225 -0.28 -11.74 -16.14
N LYS A 226 0.10 -10.77 -15.29
CA LYS A 226 1.05 -10.97 -14.16
C LYS A 226 0.41 -11.66 -12.96
N PHE A 227 -0.80 -11.25 -12.57
CA PHE A 227 -1.41 -11.60 -11.28
C PHE A 227 -2.71 -12.41 -11.40
N GLY A 228 -3.18 -12.68 -12.61
CA GLY A 228 -4.40 -13.47 -12.83
C GLY A 228 -5.63 -12.87 -12.13
N PRO A 229 -6.32 -13.65 -11.27
CA PRO A 229 -7.50 -13.17 -10.55
C PRO A 229 -7.25 -12.00 -9.61
N LEU A 230 -6.04 -11.90 -9.01
CA LEU A 230 -5.69 -10.84 -8.06
C LEU A 230 -5.73 -9.44 -8.70
N ALA A 231 -5.47 -9.33 -10.01
CA ALA A 231 -5.57 -8.08 -10.74
C ALA A 231 -7.00 -7.48 -10.79
N LYS A 232 -8.02 -8.27 -10.44
CA LYS A 232 -9.43 -7.83 -10.42
C LYS A 232 -9.92 -7.45 -9.02
N MET A 233 -9.07 -7.65 -8.00
CA MET A 233 -9.43 -7.31 -6.62
C MET A 233 -9.68 -5.81 -6.50
N ASN A 234 -10.76 -5.47 -5.82
CA ASN A 234 -11.11 -4.09 -5.55
C ASN A 234 -11.84 -3.96 -4.22
N THR A 235 -11.70 -2.81 -3.60
CA THR A 235 -12.20 -2.53 -2.26
C THR A 235 -13.70 -2.80 -2.12
N LEU A 236 -14.53 -2.37 -3.08
CA LEU A 236 -15.98 -2.52 -2.98
C LEU A 236 -16.41 -4.00 -2.99
N SER A 237 -15.90 -4.78 -3.95
CA SER A 237 -16.24 -6.21 -4.03
C SER A 237 -15.69 -7.00 -2.85
N THR A 238 -14.52 -6.64 -2.36
CA THR A 238 -13.93 -7.25 -1.17
C THR A 238 -14.79 -7.01 0.05
N LEU A 239 -15.08 -5.75 0.37
CA LEU A 239 -15.88 -5.37 1.54
C LEU A 239 -17.30 -5.95 1.51
N ALA A 240 -17.91 -6.05 0.32
CA ALA A 240 -19.25 -6.65 0.19
C ALA A 240 -19.27 -8.14 0.61
N ASN A 241 -18.15 -8.85 0.54
CA ASN A 241 -18.08 -10.31 0.71
C ASN A 241 -17.28 -10.81 1.92
N ILE A 242 -16.87 -9.94 2.84
CA ILE A 242 -16.15 -10.30 4.07
C ILE A 242 -16.99 -10.01 5.31
N ASP A 243 -16.74 -10.76 6.39
CA ASP A 243 -17.42 -10.57 7.67
C ASP A 243 -16.52 -9.92 8.74
N VAL A 244 -15.24 -9.69 8.41
CA VAL A 244 -14.29 -8.98 9.29
C VAL A 244 -14.71 -7.52 9.39
N ASP A 245 -14.68 -6.96 10.60
CA ASP A 245 -14.96 -5.55 10.84
C ASP A 245 -13.85 -4.68 10.27
N VAL A 246 -14.21 -3.65 9.50
CA VAL A 246 -13.26 -2.79 8.80
C VAL A 246 -13.52 -1.32 9.07
N LEU A 247 -12.47 -0.58 9.41
CA LEU A 247 -12.44 0.88 9.41
C LEU A 247 -11.60 1.38 8.24
N LEU A 248 -12.22 2.11 7.32
CA LEU A 248 -11.53 2.85 6.28
C LEU A 248 -11.35 4.30 6.71
N VAL A 249 -10.12 4.80 6.64
CA VAL A 249 -9.78 6.20 6.99
C VAL A 249 -9.21 6.88 5.76
N HIS A 250 -9.69 8.09 5.42
CA HIS A 250 -9.19 8.80 4.25
C HIS A 250 -9.27 10.31 4.43
N GLY A 251 -8.22 11.00 3.98
CA GLY A 251 -8.18 12.46 3.94
C GLY A 251 -8.87 13.03 2.71
N THR A 252 -9.66 14.11 2.88
CA THR A 252 -10.37 14.73 1.73
C THR A 252 -9.46 15.35 0.70
N ASP A 253 -8.26 15.77 1.11
CA ASP A 253 -7.26 16.43 0.29
C ASP A 253 -6.12 15.49 -0.13
N ASP A 254 -6.38 14.17 -0.13
CA ASP A 254 -5.42 13.16 -0.57
C ASP A 254 -5.07 13.39 -2.05
N ASP A 255 -3.84 13.79 -2.30
CA ASP A 255 -3.29 14.12 -3.61
C ASP A 255 -2.59 12.92 -4.30
N ILE A 256 -2.49 11.78 -3.62
CA ILE A 256 -1.90 10.54 -4.13
C ILE A 256 -3.00 9.53 -4.50
N VAL A 257 -3.90 9.25 -3.57
CA VAL A 257 -5.06 8.39 -3.76
C VAL A 257 -6.31 9.25 -3.62
N ASN A 258 -6.82 9.73 -4.75
CA ASN A 258 -7.90 10.70 -4.76
C ASN A 258 -9.12 10.23 -3.96
N TYR A 259 -9.54 11.04 -2.99
CA TYR A 259 -10.66 10.75 -2.08
C TYR A 259 -11.94 10.36 -2.81
N THR A 260 -12.32 11.14 -3.85
CA THR A 260 -13.59 10.96 -4.54
C THR A 260 -13.66 9.66 -5.34
N SER A 261 -12.60 9.32 -6.08
CA SER A 261 -12.57 8.13 -6.94
C SER A 261 -12.25 6.84 -6.20
N ASN A 262 -11.69 6.91 -5.00
CA ASN A 262 -11.34 5.73 -4.22
C ASN A 262 -12.26 5.53 -3.01
N PHE A 263 -12.14 6.34 -1.98
CA PHE A 263 -12.87 6.17 -0.73
C PHE A 263 -14.37 6.53 -0.87
N LYS A 264 -14.68 7.75 -1.32
CA LYS A 264 -16.07 8.22 -1.46
C LYS A 264 -16.86 7.37 -2.44
N PHE A 265 -16.21 6.90 -3.51
CA PHE A 265 -16.82 5.97 -4.45
C PHE A 265 -17.32 4.69 -3.78
N VAL A 266 -16.57 4.16 -2.79
CA VAL A 266 -16.93 2.95 -2.03
C VAL A 266 -18.01 3.29 -0.99
N GLU A 267 -17.83 4.37 -0.22
CA GLU A 267 -18.75 4.83 0.81
C GLU A 267 -20.17 5.03 0.26
N ASP A 268 -20.30 5.69 -0.91
CA ASP A 268 -21.59 5.95 -1.55
C ASP A 268 -22.31 4.69 -2.07
N ARG A 269 -21.62 3.55 -2.17
CA ARG A 269 -22.14 2.31 -2.79
C ARG A 269 -22.22 1.14 -1.84
N LEU A 270 -21.63 1.23 -0.68
CA LEU A 270 -21.59 0.15 0.30
C LEU A 270 -22.27 0.57 1.59
N VAL A 271 -23.35 -0.14 1.93
CA VAL A 271 -23.98 -0.07 3.25
C VAL A 271 -23.85 -1.44 3.88
N LYS A 272 -22.99 -1.56 4.89
CA LYS A 272 -22.71 -2.82 5.58
C LYS A 272 -22.29 -2.53 7.02
N ASP A 273 -22.90 -3.22 7.99
CA ASP A 273 -22.75 -2.92 9.42
C ASP A 273 -21.31 -3.10 9.94
N ASN A 274 -20.57 -4.07 9.36
CA ASN A 274 -19.19 -4.34 9.71
C ASN A 274 -18.17 -3.46 8.96
N VAL A 275 -18.62 -2.43 8.23
CA VAL A 275 -17.73 -1.49 7.52
C VAL A 275 -18.02 -0.06 7.98
N LYS A 276 -17.01 0.57 8.54
CA LYS A 276 -17.06 1.96 8.98
C LYS A 276 -16.16 2.84 8.12
N PHE A 277 -16.62 4.05 7.89
CA PHE A 277 -15.90 5.05 7.10
C PHE A 277 -15.57 6.25 8.01
N LEU A 278 -14.30 6.66 8.02
CA LEU A 278 -13.81 7.85 8.71
C LEU A 278 -13.20 8.81 7.68
N THR A 279 -14.00 9.78 7.27
CA THR A 279 -13.53 10.93 6.49
C THR A 279 -12.80 11.90 7.41
N VAL A 280 -11.59 12.30 7.02
CA VAL A 280 -10.80 13.28 7.76
C VAL A 280 -10.61 14.51 6.88
N GLU A 281 -11.30 15.59 7.27
CA GLU A 281 -11.34 16.84 6.50
C GLU A 281 -9.97 17.52 6.44
N ASN A 282 -9.63 18.05 5.26
CA ASN A 282 -8.41 18.79 4.98
C ASN A 282 -7.09 18.00 5.21
N LYS A 283 -7.17 16.68 5.37
CA LYS A 283 -5.98 15.82 5.47
C LYS A 283 -5.60 15.23 4.12
N ARG A 284 -4.30 15.10 3.93
CA ARG A 284 -3.69 14.52 2.73
C ARG A 284 -3.58 12.99 2.86
N HIS A 285 -2.62 12.40 2.17
CA HIS A 285 -2.44 10.94 2.05
C HIS A 285 -2.16 10.21 3.39
N ARG A 286 -1.62 10.91 4.39
CA ARG A 286 -1.46 10.39 5.76
C ARG A 286 -2.46 11.09 6.70
N PRO A 287 -3.71 10.63 6.78
CA PRO A 287 -4.76 11.33 7.54
C PRO A 287 -4.54 11.28 9.06
N ASN A 288 -3.65 10.44 9.54
CA ASN A 288 -3.32 10.24 10.95
C ASN A 288 -2.24 11.17 11.49
N ILE A 289 -1.65 12.06 10.66
CA ILE A 289 -0.67 13.03 11.13
C ILE A 289 -1.30 14.40 11.38
N SER A 290 -0.70 15.18 12.30
CA SER A 290 -1.18 16.52 12.67
C SER A 290 -1.15 17.50 11.48
N ASP A 291 -1.86 18.62 11.60
CA ASP A 291 -1.81 19.69 10.58
C ASP A 291 -0.43 20.32 10.49
N GLU A 292 0.27 20.42 11.61
CA GLU A 292 1.64 20.89 11.70
C GLU A 292 2.61 19.93 11.03
N ALA A 293 2.45 18.62 11.24
CA ALA A 293 3.21 17.60 10.55
C ALA A 293 2.94 17.63 9.03
N THR A 294 1.69 17.79 8.62
CA THR A 294 1.31 17.90 7.19
C THR A 294 1.96 19.12 6.54
N LYS A 295 1.94 20.30 7.19
CA LYS A 295 2.60 21.50 6.68
C LYS A 295 4.12 21.32 6.58
N TYR A 296 4.72 20.66 7.58
CA TYR A 296 6.14 20.40 7.60
C TYR A 296 6.55 19.37 6.52
N ASP A 297 5.76 18.34 6.31
CA ASP A 297 5.96 17.36 5.22
C ASP A 297 5.96 18.04 3.83
N ILE A 298 5.03 18.96 3.60
CA ILE A 298 4.98 19.73 2.35
C ILE A 298 6.28 20.55 2.16
N LEU A 299 6.73 21.26 3.18
CA LEU A 299 7.98 22.03 3.11
C LEU A 299 9.18 21.14 2.81
N VAL A 300 9.32 20.01 3.52
CA VAL A 300 10.40 19.05 3.32
C VAL A 300 10.39 18.50 1.89
N ASN A 301 9.22 18.12 1.39
CA ASN A 301 9.10 17.59 0.02
C ASN A 301 9.41 18.64 -1.06
N ASP A 302 8.98 19.89 -0.86
CA ASP A 302 9.30 20.99 -1.77
C ASP A 302 10.79 21.33 -1.77
N ASP A 303 11.44 21.32 -0.62
CA ASP A 303 12.88 21.55 -0.50
C ASP A 303 13.68 20.42 -1.20
N ILE A 304 13.32 19.17 -0.97
CA ILE A 304 13.94 18.02 -1.66
C ILE A 304 13.75 18.12 -3.18
N LYS A 305 12.56 18.51 -3.62
CA LYS A 305 12.28 18.72 -5.06
C LYS A 305 13.15 19.83 -5.64
N ASN A 306 13.28 20.94 -4.92
CA ASN A 306 14.12 22.08 -5.33
C ASN A 306 15.61 21.71 -5.37
N LEU A 307 16.11 20.97 -4.40
CA LEU A 307 17.48 20.44 -4.38
C LEU A 307 17.74 19.54 -5.60
N LYS A 308 16.84 18.61 -5.88
CA LYS A 308 16.92 17.73 -7.05
C LYS A 308 16.88 18.51 -8.38
N ALA A 309 16.04 19.53 -8.48
CA ALA A 309 15.96 20.40 -9.68
C ALA A 309 17.25 21.19 -9.90
N LYS A 310 18.00 21.49 -8.85
CA LYS A 310 19.33 22.13 -8.89
C LYS A 310 20.48 21.12 -9.11
N ASN A 311 20.18 19.85 -9.33
CA ASN A 311 21.15 18.74 -9.45
C ASN A 311 22.03 18.61 -8.19
N ALA A 312 21.46 18.78 -7.00
CA ALA A 312 22.17 18.59 -5.74
C ALA A 312 22.81 17.18 -5.68
N SER A 313 24.01 17.11 -5.14
CA SER A 313 24.75 15.87 -4.94
C SER A 313 24.06 14.97 -3.90
N LYS A 314 24.50 13.70 -3.82
CA LYS A 314 23.98 12.79 -2.80
C LYS A 314 24.34 13.25 -1.40
N GLU A 315 25.49 13.88 -1.24
CA GLU A 315 26.01 14.45 0.02
C GLU A 315 25.13 15.60 0.46
N GLU A 316 24.80 16.54 -0.44
CA GLU A 316 23.91 17.67 -0.14
C GLU A 316 22.49 17.21 0.23
N LEU A 317 21.97 16.20 -0.47
CA LEU A 317 20.67 15.60 -0.11
C LEU A 317 20.72 14.94 1.26
N LYS A 318 21.81 14.25 1.59
CA LYS A 318 22.00 13.61 2.89
C LYS A 318 22.08 14.68 4.01
N GLU A 319 22.87 15.73 3.82
CA GLU A 319 22.98 16.82 4.78
C GLU A 319 21.62 17.49 5.05
N TYR A 320 20.79 17.66 4.03
CA TYR A 320 19.43 18.16 4.20
C TYR A 320 18.56 17.16 5.01
N HIS A 321 18.62 15.87 4.68
CA HIS A 321 17.88 14.85 5.41
C HIS A 321 18.29 14.75 6.89
N ASP A 322 19.56 14.95 7.20
CA ASP A 322 20.08 14.95 8.58
C ASP A 322 19.58 16.17 9.41
N GLN A 323 19.01 17.21 8.75
CA GLN A 323 18.44 18.40 9.40
C GLN A 323 16.92 18.30 9.59
N ILE A 324 16.25 17.28 9.04
CA ILE A 324 14.80 17.10 9.17
C ILE A 324 14.46 16.73 10.62
N ASP A 325 13.51 17.48 11.21
CA ASP A 325 12.90 17.09 12.48
C ASP A 325 11.86 15.97 12.23
N TYR A 326 12.31 14.75 12.37
CA TYR A 326 11.46 13.58 12.14
C TYR A 326 10.34 13.44 13.16
N ASN A 327 10.52 13.90 14.41
CA ASN A 327 9.45 13.91 15.42
C ASN A 327 8.27 14.76 14.93
N LYS A 328 8.60 15.95 14.42
CA LYS A 328 7.58 16.86 13.86
C LYS A 328 6.93 16.28 12.60
N LEU A 329 7.68 15.55 11.77
CA LEU A 329 7.19 15.00 10.51
C LEU A 329 6.14 13.89 10.71
N VAL A 330 6.19 13.17 11.84
CA VAL A 330 5.33 12.03 12.16
C VAL A 330 4.40 12.26 13.34
N GLU A 331 4.29 13.50 13.82
CA GLU A 331 3.39 13.86 14.91
C GLU A 331 1.94 13.48 14.58
N PHE A 332 1.30 12.75 15.47
CA PHE A 332 -0.05 12.24 15.23
C PHE A 332 -1.14 13.31 15.38
N ASP A 333 -2.18 13.17 14.59
CA ASP A 333 -3.48 13.76 14.88
C ASP A 333 -4.17 12.91 15.96
N VAL A 334 -4.24 13.49 17.15
CA VAL A 334 -4.74 12.78 18.35
C VAL A 334 -6.19 12.33 18.18
N ASP A 335 -7.03 13.15 17.54
CA ASP A 335 -8.45 12.81 17.36
C ASP A 335 -8.64 11.66 16.38
N VAL A 336 -7.84 11.62 15.32
CA VAL A 336 -7.87 10.53 14.33
C VAL A 336 -7.35 9.24 14.97
N MET A 337 -6.22 9.30 15.68
CA MET A 337 -5.66 8.12 16.36
C MET A 337 -6.60 7.59 17.43
N ASN A 338 -7.22 8.43 18.24
CA ASN A 338 -8.21 8.00 19.25
C ASN A 338 -9.37 7.24 18.63
N LYS A 339 -9.88 7.65 17.46
CA LYS A 339 -10.95 6.92 16.75
C LYS A 339 -10.49 5.58 16.22
N ILE A 340 -9.24 5.48 15.76
CA ILE A 340 -8.63 4.22 15.33
C ILE A 340 -8.47 3.29 16.54
N ASP A 341 -7.95 3.81 17.64
CA ASP A 341 -7.74 3.06 18.89
C ASP A 341 -9.07 2.56 19.46
N GLU A 342 -10.09 3.43 19.54
CA GLU A 342 -11.43 3.05 19.97
C GLU A 342 -12.00 1.93 19.11
N PHE A 343 -11.88 2.04 17.80
CA PHE A 343 -12.35 0.99 16.88
C PHE A 343 -11.63 -0.34 17.15
N ILE A 344 -10.31 -0.33 17.32
CA ILE A 344 -9.53 -1.53 17.57
C ILE A 344 -9.85 -2.12 18.95
N LEU A 345 -9.80 -1.30 20.01
CA LEU A 345 -9.91 -1.74 21.39
C LEU A 345 -11.29 -2.32 21.73
N ASN A 346 -12.36 -1.81 21.12
CA ASN A 346 -13.72 -2.36 21.26
C ASN A 346 -13.83 -3.85 20.83
N HIS A 347 -12.88 -4.39 20.08
CA HIS A 347 -12.83 -5.80 19.70
C HIS A 347 -12.08 -6.67 20.72
N PHE A 348 -11.52 -6.06 21.76
CA PHE A 348 -10.76 -6.75 22.82
C PHE A 348 -11.45 -6.67 24.19
N GLU A 349 -12.51 -5.90 24.29
CA GLU A 349 -13.42 -5.90 25.44
C GLU A 349 -14.40 -7.07 25.34
#